data_f974270aff0084fdc5410daa9a3cf79e
#
_entry.id   f974270aff0084fdc5410daa9a3cf79e
#
_cell.length_a   1.000
_cell.length_b   1.000
_cell.length_c   1.000
_cell.angle_alpha   90.00
_cell.angle_beta   90.00
_cell.angle_gamma   90.00
#
_symmetry.space_group_name_H-M   'P 1'
#
loop_
_entity.id
_entity.type
_entity.pdbx_description
1 polymer ?
#
loop_
_entity_poly.entity_id
_entity_poly.type
_entity_poly.pdbx_seq_one_letter_code
_entity_poly.pdbx_strand_id
1 'polypeptide(L)'
;STADCLRKLRLAFALVPMLSLMCDNAPVFEGKPREHQLVRTDIWQHVDNDRCGLVPDVLDPSFDLRRYAEYILDTVAILIPCQQQRWCYSDRTFGDIYAARTMTRAEVEHAVSMFFTDVRLKTYIEIRPADAMPIPYVIAYAALIKGLFYAPTSLDAMDGLFADVRRDDYLAAQDALMESGYEAEVFGRPVAELCDRIVKIARDGLADEEQGFLEPLADLVARRVTLADLAERSERA
;
A
#
# COMPACT_ATOMS: atom_id res chain seq x y z
N SER A 1 -9.27 -5.22 18.23
CA SER A 1 -10.70 -4.90 18.04
C SER A 1 -10.98 -4.45 16.62
N THR A 2 -12.26 -4.45 16.19
CA THR A 2 -12.66 -3.93 14.88
C THR A 2 -12.24 -2.48 14.69
N ALA A 3 -12.38 -1.64 15.70
CA ALA A 3 -11.95 -0.24 15.65
C ALA A 3 -10.45 -0.10 15.41
N ASP A 4 -9.62 -0.90 16.08
CA ASP A 4 -8.16 -0.91 15.86
C ASP A 4 -7.80 -1.38 14.45
N CYS A 5 -8.50 -2.39 13.94
CA CYS A 5 -8.32 -2.87 12.57
C CYS A 5 -8.64 -1.79 11.54
N LEU A 6 -9.78 -1.11 11.66
CA LEU A 6 -10.17 -0.02 10.76
C LEU A 6 -9.23 1.18 10.83
N ARG A 7 -8.79 1.55 12.04
CA ARG A 7 -7.78 2.58 12.26
C ARG A 7 -6.50 2.25 11.49
N LYS A 8 -5.97 1.04 11.69
CA LYS A 8 -4.75 0.58 11.01
C LYS A 8 -4.91 0.46 9.51
N LEU A 9 -6.06 0.01 9.04
CA LEU A 9 -6.36 -0.09 7.61
C LEU A 9 -6.32 1.29 6.95
N ARG A 10 -7.01 2.28 7.53
CA ARG A 10 -7.01 3.66 7.03
C ARG A 10 -5.61 4.27 7.02
N LEU A 11 -4.86 4.13 8.12
CA LEU A 11 -3.49 4.62 8.22
C LEU A 11 -2.55 3.94 7.23
N ALA A 12 -2.71 2.64 7.00
CA ALA A 12 -1.93 1.92 6.01
C ALA A 12 -2.17 2.47 4.60
N PHE A 13 -3.42 2.76 4.21
CA PHE A 13 -3.72 3.39 2.94
C PHE A 13 -3.14 4.81 2.85
N ALA A 14 -3.29 5.64 3.87
CA ALA A 14 -2.72 7.00 3.86
C ALA A 14 -1.19 7.02 3.72
N LEU A 15 -0.51 5.96 4.17
CA LEU A 15 0.95 5.79 4.04
C LEU A 15 1.40 5.31 2.67
N VAL A 16 0.52 4.69 1.86
CA VAL A 16 0.91 4.05 0.58
C VAL A 16 1.78 4.94 -0.31
N PRO A 17 1.44 6.22 -0.59
CA PRO A 17 2.25 7.03 -1.47
C PRO A 17 3.71 7.15 -0.99
N MET A 18 3.94 7.41 0.29
CA MET A 18 5.28 7.51 0.86
C MET A 18 6.00 6.17 0.92
N LEU A 19 5.27 5.06 1.21
CA LEU A 19 5.85 3.72 1.19
C LEU A 19 6.29 3.32 -0.23
N SER A 20 5.49 3.68 -1.25
CA SER A 20 5.86 3.46 -2.65
C SER A 20 7.15 4.20 -2.99
N LEU A 21 7.28 5.48 -2.61
CA LEU A 21 8.47 6.28 -2.85
C LEU A 21 9.70 5.71 -2.12
N MET A 22 9.60 5.45 -0.83
CA MET A 22 10.73 4.94 -0.03
C MET A 22 11.22 3.57 -0.51
N CYS A 23 10.36 2.77 -1.17
CA CYS A 23 10.64 1.41 -1.61
C CYS A 23 10.73 1.27 -3.14
N ASP A 24 10.82 2.39 -3.88
CA ASP A 24 10.95 2.38 -5.34
C ASP A 24 12.29 1.77 -5.77
N ASN A 25 12.24 0.71 -6.57
CA ASN A 25 13.40 -0.04 -7.06
C ASN A 25 13.22 -0.50 -8.51
N ALA A 26 12.49 0.24 -9.33
CA ALA A 26 12.23 -0.08 -10.71
C ALA A 26 12.89 0.93 -11.69
N PRO A 27 14.23 0.89 -11.90
CA PRO A 27 14.94 1.82 -12.80
C PRO A 27 14.66 1.53 -14.28
N VAL A 28 14.20 0.32 -14.60
CA VAL A 28 13.97 -0.16 -15.98
C VAL A 28 12.61 -0.81 -16.07
N PHE A 29 11.85 -0.49 -17.11
CA PHE A 29 10.59 -1.14 -17.47
C PHE A 29 10.62 -1.59 -18.92
N GLU A 30 10.27 -2.85 -19.20
CA GLU A 30 10.29 -3.47 -20.55
C GLU A 30 11.63 -3.28 -21.29
N GLY A 31 12.74 -3.32 -20.58
CA GLY A 31 14.09 -3.16 -21.15
C GLY A 31 14.49 -1.72 -21.48
N LYS A 32 13.71 -0.72 -21.07
CA LYS A 32 13.98 0.70 -21.26
C LYS A 32 14.15 1.38 -19.89
N PRO A 33 14.99 2.43 -19.79
CA PRO A 33 15.00 3.29 -18.61
C PRO A 33 13.59 3.80 -18.31
N ARG A 34 13.26 3.95 -17.03
CA ARG A 34 11.96 4.51 -16.62
C ARG A 34 11.79 5.95 -17.12
N GLU A 35 10.57 6.32 -17.46
CA GLU A 35 10.23 7.68 -17.90
C GLU A 35 9.87 8.60 -16.73
N HIS A 36 9.43 8.02 -15.60
CA HIS A 36 9.03 8.72 -14.37
C HIS A 36 9.35 7.85 -13.14
N GLN A 37 9.16 8.39 -11.94
CA GLN A 37 9.29 7.66 -10.68
C GLN A 37 8.16 6.61 -10.53
N LEU A 38 8.29 5.70 -9.56
CA LEU A 38 7.21 4.80 -9.13
C LEU A 38 6.54 3.98 -10.26
N VAL A 39 7.33 3.39 -11.13
CA VAL A 39 6.84 2.57 -12.26
C VAL A 39 5.80 1.53 -11.83
N ARG A 40 6.00 0.90 -10.67
CA ARG A 40 5.03 -0.05 -10.13
C ARG A 40 3.66 0.58 -9.87
N THR A 41 3.61 1.79 -9.33
CA THR A 41 2.35 2.53 -9.09
C THR A 41 1.63 2.79 -10.39
N ASP A 42 2.33 3.30 -11.41
CA ASP A 42 1.79 3.55 -12.73
C ASP A 42 1.20 2.27 -13.36
N ILE A 43 1.93 1.16 -13.34
CA ILE A 43 1.43 -0.12 -13.85
C ILE A 43 0.10 -0.51 -13.19
N TRP A 44 0.01 -0.41 -11.85
CA TRP A 44 -1.21 -0.80 -11.13
C TRP A 44 -2.38 0.15 -11.35
N GLN A 45 -2.14 1.44 -11.62
CA GLN A 45 -3.18 2.39 -12.00
C GLN A 45 -3.81 2.08 -13.38
N HIS A 46 -3.10 1.33 -14.25
CA HIS A 46 -3.53 1.04 -15.62
C HIS A 46 -3.93 -0.44 -15.86
N VAL A 47 -4.11 -1.25 -14.80
CA VAL A 47 -4.51 -2.67 -14.94
C VAL A 47 -6.01 -2.86 -14.78
N ASP A 48 -6.55 -2.79 -13.57
CA ASP A 48 -7.95 -3.08 -13.25
C ASP A 48 -8.37 -2.20 -12.06
N ASN A 49 -8.95 -1.06 -12.36
CA ASN A 49 -9.29 -0.04 -11.35
C ASN A 49 -10.45 -0.45 -10.43
N ASP A 50 -11.20 -1.50 -10.78
CA ASP A 50 -12.24 -2.04 -9.89
C ASP A 50 -11.66 -2.86 -8.73
N ARG A 51 -10.42 -3.37 -8.88
CA ARG A 51 -9.77 -4.28 -7.93
C ARG A 51 -8.42 -3.82 -7.43
N CYS A 52 -7.79 -2.84 -8.08
CA CYS A 52 -6.45 -2.35 -7.78
C CYS A 52 -6.50 -1.00 -7.05
N GLY A 53 -5.40 -0.60 -6.45
CA GLY A 53 -5.24 0.72 -5.84
C GLY A 53 -6.01 0.91 -4.54
N LEU A 54 -6.74 2.01 -4.44
CA LEU A 54 -7.45 2.44 -3.24
C LEU A 54 -8.82 1.77 -3.13
N VAL A 55 -9.11 1.15 -1.99
CA VAL A 55 -10.49 0.70 -1.68
C VAL A 55 -11.42 1.92 -1.60
N PRO A 56 -12.60 1.87 -2.26
CA PRO A 56 -13.56 2.98 -2.20
C PRO A 56 -13.86 3.41 -0.76
N ASP A 57 -13.87 4.70 -0.53
CA ASP A 57 -14.20 5.35 0.74
C ASP A 57 -13.36 4.96 1.97
N VAL A 58 -12.31 4.16 1.83
CA VAL A 58 -11.50 3.66 2.97
C VAL A 58 -10.87 4.79 3.81
N LEU A 59 -10.66 5.95 3.20
CA LEU A 59 -10.14 7.16 3.88
C LEU A 59 -11.25 8.03 4.49
N ASP A 60 -12.53 7.68 4.29
CA ASP A 60 -13.65 8.36 4.94
C ASP A 60 -13.76 7.88 6.40
N PRO A 61 -13.93 8.81 7.38
CA PRO A 61 -14.11 8.44 8.79
C PRO A 61 -15.32 7.53 9.08
N SER A 62 -16.32 7.51 8.19
CA SER A 62 -17.51 6.65 8.31
C SER A 62 -17.31 5.26 7.70
N PHE A 63 -16.15 4.97 7.13
CA PHE A 63 -15.85 3.65 6.54
C PHE A 63 -15.85 2.55 7.60
N ASP A 64 -16.46 1.42 7.27
CA ASP A 64 -16.53 0.25 8.13
C ASP A 64 -16.31 -1.07 7.36
N LEU A 65 -16.28 -2.19 8.09
CA LEU A 65 -16.07 -3.51 7.49
C LEU A 65 -17.23 -3.94 6.60
N ARG A 66 -18.42 -3.38 6.78
CA ARG A 66 -19.57 -3.66 5.92
C ARG A 66 -19.34 -3.07 4.54
N ARG A 67 -18.90 -1.82 4.44
CA ARG A 67 -18.53 -1.19 3.16
C ARG A 67 -17.40 -1.93 2.46
N TYR A 68 -16.41 -2.43 3.24
CA TYR A 68 -15.37 -3.29 2.66
C TYR A 68 -15.94 -4.57 2.06
N ALA A 69 -16.88 -5.22 2.74
CA ALA A 69 -17.55 -6.43 2.24
C ALA A 69 -18.44 -6.12 1.02
N GLU A 70 -19.19 -5.02 1.04
CA GLU A 70 -19.99 -4.55 -0.08
C GLU A 70 -19.14 -4.29 -1.32
N TYR A 71 -17.99 -3.62 -1.18
CA TYR A 71 -17.03 -3.44 -2.28
C TYR A 71 -16.61 -4.77 -2.92
N ILE A 72 -16.32 -5.81 -2.11
CA ILE A 72 -15.98 -7.13 -2.63
C ILE A 72 -17.18 -7.78 -3.31
N LEU A 73 -18.37 -7.71 -2.71
CA LEU A 73 -19.57 -8.34 -3.22
C LEU A 73 -20.06 -7.71 -4.52
N ASP A 74 -19.91 -6.41 -4.69
CA ASP A 74 -20.35 -5.64 -5.86
C ASP A 74 -19.37 -5.77 -7.05
N THR A 75 -18.18 -6.33 -6.82
CA THR A 75 -17.18 -6.50 -7.89
C THR A 75 -17.41 -7.82 -8.64
N VAL A 76 -17.23 -7.79 -9.97
CA VAL A 76 -17.34 -8.96 -10.85
C VAL A 76 -16.21 -9.95 -10.52
N ALA A 77 -16.53 -11.23 -10.32
CA ALA A 77 -15.53 -12.26 -10.07
C ALA A 77 -14.72 -12.57 -11.33
N ILE A 78 -13.40 -12.68 -11.21
CA ILE A 78 -12.54 -13.11 -12.34
C ILE A 78 -12.73 -14.61 -12.56
N LEU A 79 -12.57 -15.39 -11.51
CA LEU A 79 -12.62 -16.85 -11.54
C LEU A 79 -13.54 -17.37 -10.45
N ILE A 80 -14.38 -18.33 -10.79
CA ILE A 80 -15.25 -19.03 -9.85
C ILE A 80 -15.06 -20.54 -9.96
N PRO A 81 -15.26 -21.31 -8.88
CA PRO A 81 -15.31 -22.75 -8.98
C PRO A 81 -16.50 -23.21 -9.83
N CYS A 82 -16.25 -24.03 -10.81
CA CYS A 82 -17.28 -24.68 -11.59
C CYS A 82 -17.23 -26.22 -11.51
N GLN A 83 -18.08 -26.91 -12.26
CA GLN A 83 -18.17 -28.39 -12.17
C GLN A 83 -16.80 -29.06 -12.42
N GLN A 84 -16.59 -30.22 -11.79
CA GLN A 84 -15.37 -31.05 -11.92
C GLN A 84 -14.09 -30.38 -11.41
N GLN A 85 -14.15 -29.54 -10.36
CA GLN A 85 -12.99 -28.84 -9.76
C GLN A 85 -12.25 -27.92 -10.75
N ARG A 86 -12.93 -27.42 -11.78
CA ARG A 86 -12.38 -26.49 -12.77
C ARG A 86 -12.70 -25.06 -12.36
N TRP A 87 -11.89 -24.13 -12.87
CA TRP A 87 -12.11 -22.68 -12.73
C TRP A 87 -12.74 -22.14 -14.01
N CYS A 88 -13.74 -21.30 -13.86
CA CYS A 88 -14.43 -20.64 -14.95
C CYS A 88 -14.38 -19.13 -14.79
N TYR A 89 -14.24 -18.42 -15.90
CA TYR A 89 -14.45 -16.97 -15.93
C TYR A 89 -15.91 -16.64 -15.59
N SER A 90 -16.13 -15.50 -15.00
CA SER A 90 -17.45 -15.01 -14.63
C SER A 90 -17.62 -13.56 -15.10
N ASP A 91 -18.84 -13.22 -15.48
CA ASP A 91 -19.30 -11.86 -15.73
C ASP A 91 -20.25 -11.35 -14.63
N ARG A 92 -20.41 -12.13 -13.55
CA ARG A 92 -21.28 -11.84 -12.42
C ARG A 92 -20.49 -11.35 -11.23
N THR A 93 -21.13 -10.47 -10.43
CA THR A 93 -20.57 -10.05 -9.14
C THR A 93 -20.52 -11.21 -8.14
N PHE A 94 -19.65 -11.10 -7.13
CA PHE A 94 -19.68 -12.07 -6.03
C PHE A 94 -21.02 -12.07 -5.31
N GLY A 95 -21.67 -10.92 -5.15
CA GLY A 95 -23.00 -10.80 -4.57
C GLY A 95 -24.05 -11.60 -5.33
N ASP A 96 -24.07 -11.52 -6.66
CA ASP A 96 -24.96 -12.29 -7.50
C ASP A 96 -24.70 -13.79 -7.44
N ILE A 97 -23.45 -14.19 -7.42
CA ILE A 97 -23.04 -15.61 -7.37
C ILE A 97 -23.50 -16.27 -6.07
N TYR A 98 -23.40 -15.53 -4.97
CA TYR A 98 -23.69 -16.03 -3.62
C TYR A 98 -25.04 -15.53 -3.04
N ALA A 99 -25.91 -14.90 -3.85
CA ALA A 99 -27.17 -14.31 -3.40
C ALA A 99 -28.10 -15.30 -2.67
N ALA A 100 -28.07 -16.58 -3.03
CA ALA A 100 -28.96 -17.59 -2.48
C ALA A 100 -28.43 -18.28 -1.21
N ARG A 101 -27.17 -18.02 -0.79
CA ARG A 101 -26.58 -18.67 0.38
C ARG A 101 -25.40 -17.88 0.96
N THR A 102 -25.07 -18.17 2.20
CA THR A 102 -23.87 -17.64 2.85
C THR A 102 -22.61 -18.24 2.23
N MET A 103 -21.58 -17.43 2.01
CA MET A 103 -20.25 -17.86 1.60
C MET A 103 -19.58 -18.66 2.74
N THR A 104 -18.90 -19.73 2.35
CA THR A 104 -17.97 -20.41 3.25
C THR A 104 -16.71 -19.55 3.44
N ARG A 105 -15.93 -19.85 4.48
CA ARG A 105 -14.64 -19.17 4.72
C ARG A 105 -13.70 -19.27 3.51
N ALA A 106 -13.60 -20.43 2.89
CA ALA A 106 -12.76 -20.63 1.70
C ALA A 106 -13.20 -19.79 0.52
N GLU A 107 -14.50 -19.61 0.33
CA GLU A 107 -15.06 -18.75 -0.73
C GLU A 107 -14.81 -17.26 -0.44
N VAL A 108 -14.87 -16.82 0.82
CA VAL A 108 -14.48 -15.46 1.20
C VAL A 108 -12.98 -15.23 0.97
N GLU A 109 -12.12 -16.17 1.38
CA GLU A 109 -10.68 -16.08 1.17
C GLU A 109 -10.35 -16.06 -0.34
N HIS A 110 -11.06 -16.84 -1.15
CA HIS A 110 -10.93 -16.84 -2.60
C HIS A 110 -11.38 -15.50 -3.20
N ALA A 111 -12.54 -14.98 -2.82
CA ALA A 111 -13.02 -13.69 -3.29
C ALA A 111 -12.01 -12.57 -2.99
N VAL A 112 -11.57 -12.46 -1.74
CA VAL A 112 -10.57 -11.47 -1.32
C VAL A 112 -9.25 -11.63 -2.10
N SER A 113 -8.86 -12.84 -2.50
CA SER A 113 -7.63 -13.09 -3.24
C SER A 113 -7.59 -12.46 -4.64
N MET A 114 -8.76 -12.12 -5.21
CA MET A 114 -8.88 -11.49 -6.52
C MET A 114 -8.79 -9.95 -6.46
N PHE A 115 -8.57 -9.37 -5.29
CA PHE A 115 -8.38 -7.93 -5.13
C PHE A 115 -6.89 -7.62 -4.93
N PHE A 116 -6.42 -6.65 -5.68
CA PHE A 116 -5.02 -6.26 -5.73
C PHE A 116 -4.83 -4.81 -5.24
N THR A 117 -5.68 -4.41 -4.28
CA THR A 117 -5.60 -3.09 -3.65
C THR A 117 -4.25 -2.88 -2.96
N ASP A 118 -3.81 -1.64 -2.83
CA ASP A 118 -2.51 -1.28 -2.24
C ASP A 118 -2.38 -1.76 -0.80
N VAL A 119 -3.49 -1.80 -0.08
CA VAL A 119 -3.61 -2.48 1.20
C VAL A 119 -4.82 -3.42 1.13
N ARG A 120 -4.62 -4.67 1.49
CA ARG A 120 -5.66 -5.69 1.43
C ARG A 120 -5.98 -6.24 2.82
N LEU A 121 -7.25 -6.27 3.17
CA LEU A 121 -7.71 -6.87 4.42
C LEU A 121 -8.03 -8.36 4.19
N LYS A 122 -7.29 -9.20 4.89
CA LYS A 122 -7.49 -10.66 4.99
C LYS A 122 -7.77 -11.02 6.46
N THR A 123 -7.20 -12.09 6.98
CA THR A 123 -7.11 -12.33 8.43
C THR A 123 -6.06 -11.43 9.10
N TYR A 124 -5.36 -10.65 8.32
CA TYR A 124 -4.38 -9.61 8.66
C TYR A 124 -4.47 -8.48 7.64
N ILE A 125 -3.84 -7.35 7.94
CA ILE A 125 -3.68 -6.23 6.98
C ILE A 125 -2.40 -6.50 6.19
N GLU A 126 -2.54 -6.66 4.87
CA GLU A 126 -1.45 -6.87 3.94
C GLU A 126 -1.11 -5.54 3.25
N ILE A 127 0.05 -4.98 3.54
CA ILE A 127 0.55 -3.71 2.98
C ILE A 127 1.44 -4.04 1.79
N ARG A 128 1.10 -3.58 0.58
CA ARG A 128 1.62 -4.10 -0.69
C ARG A 128 2.39 -3.12 -1.59
N PRO A 129 2.59 -1.83 -1.25
CA PRO A 129 3.15 -0.86 -2.19
C PRO A 129 4.65 -1.03 -2.49
N ALA A 130 5.41 -1.73 -1.63
CA ALA A 130 6.84 -1.88 -1.82
C ALA A 130 7.20 -2.70 -3.06
N ASP A 131 8.23 -2.29 -3.77
CA ASP A 131 8.88 -3.08 -4.82
C ASP A 131 9.64 -4.28 -4.24
N ALA A 132 10.09 -5.18 -5.12
CA ALA A 132 11.09 -6.17 -4.76
C ALA A 132 12.43 -5.46 -4.48
N MET A 133 13.01 -5.69 -3.31
CA MET A 133 14.22 -5.01 -2.86
C MET A 133 15.28 -6.01 -2.40
N PRO A 134 16.58 -5.61 -2.36
CA PRO A 134 17.62 -6.40 -1.70
C PRO A 134 17.31 -6.64 -0.22
N ILE A 135 17.75 -7.79 0.32
CA ILE A 135 17.39 -8.27 1.68
C ILE A 135 17.55 -7.20 2.79
N PRO A 136 18.64 -6.38 2.84
CA PRO A 136 18.75 -5.37 3.90
C PRO A 136 17.57 -4.37 3.91
N TYR A 137 17.05 -3.98 2.75
CA TYR A 137 15.92 -3.06 2.61
C TYR A 137 14.57 -3.74 2.91
N VAL A 138 14.44 -5.03 2.59
CA VAL A 138 13.25 -5.82 3.00
C VAL A 138 13.16 -5.89 4.52
N ILE A 139 14.29 -6.12 5.20
CA ILE A 139 14.36 -6.13 6.66
C ILE A 139 14.04 -4.74 7.23
N ALA A 140 14.59 -3.68 6.62
CA ALA A 140 14.33 -2.30 7.03
C ALA A 140 12.86 -1.92 6.84
N TYR A 141 12.23 -2.36 5.75
CA TYR A 141 10.79 -2.19 5.53
C TYR A 141 9.95 -2.91 6.59
N ALA A 142 10.31 -4.14 6.95
CA ALA A 142 9.63 -4.88 8.02
C ALA A 142 9.77 -4.15 9.38
N ALA A 143 10.96 -3.61 9.68
CA ALA A 143 11.19 -2.80 10.88
C ALA A 143 10.35 -1.50 10.84
N LEU A 144 10.28 -0.81 9.69
CA LEU A 144 9.44 0.37 9.49
C LEU A 144 7.97 0.04 9.83
N ILE A 145 7.41 -0.99 9.21
CA ILE A 145 6.02 -1.40 9.44
C ILE A 145 5.79 -1.80 10.91
N LYS A 146 6.72 -2.52 11.54
CA LYS A 146 6.62 -2.86 12.95
C LYS A 146 6.58 -1.60 13.82
N GLY A 147 7.51 -0.68 13.65
CA GLY A 147 7.60 0.54 14.43
C GLY A 147 6.37 1.43 14.28
N LEU A 148 5.76 1.48 13.10
CA LEU A 148 4.55 2.27 12.83
C LEU A 148 3.29 1.64 13.42
N PHE A 149 3.10 0.32 13.32
CA PHE A 149 1.80 -0.29 13.58
C PHE A 149 1.67 -1.07 14.89
N TYR A 150 2.77 -1.31 15.62
CA TYR A 150 2.74 -2.12 16.84
C TYR A 150 2.89 -1.30 18.12
N ALA A 151 3.35 -0.05 18.05
CA ALA A 151 3.38 0.86 19.17
C ALA A 151 2.14 1.79 19.17
N PRO A 152 1.36 1.86 20.27
CA PRO A 152 0.20 2.75 20.34
C PRO A 152 0.54 4.22 20.11
N THR A 153 1.67 4.69 20.62
CA THR A 153 2.16 6.07 20.43
C THR A 153 2.45 6.40 18.97
N SER A 154 2.94 5.41 18.20
CA SER A 154 3.16 5.56 16.75
C SER A 154 1.85 5.71 16.00
N LEU A 155 0.83 4.93 16.37
CA LEU A 155 -0.51 5.05 15.78
C LEU A 155 -1.12 6.42 16.05
N ASP A 156 -0.99 6.95 17.27
CA ASP A 156 -1.48 8.29 17.63
C ASP A 156 -0.75 9.40 16.86
N ALA A 157 0.56 9.26 16.68
CA ALA A 157 1.36 10.19 15.88
C ALA A 157 0.97 10.16 14.39
N MET A 158 0.70 8.98 13.83
CA MET A 158 0.24 8.85 12.45
C MET A 158 -1.18 9.40 12.25
N ASP A 159 -2.10 9.21 13.20
CA ASP A 159 -3.42 9.85 13.13
C ASP A 159 -3.29 11.38 13.06
N GLY A 160 -2.39 11.96 13.84
CA GLY A 160 -2.09 13.41 13.77
C GLY A 160 -1.52 13.89 12.43
N LEU A 161 -0.90 12.99 11.66
CA LEU A 161 -0.35 13.32 10.33
C LEU A 161 -1.39 13.16 9.21
N PHE A 162 -2.30 12.19 9.32
CA PHE A 162 -3.11 11.68 8.21
C PHE A 162 -4.62 11.79 8.45
N ALA A 163 -5.08 12.45 9.54
CA ALA A 163 -6.49 12.56 9.89
C ALA A 163 -7.36 13.16 8.77
N ASP A 164 -6.81 14.13 8.05
CA ASP A 164 -7.53 14.90 7.03
C ASP A 164 -7.34 14.38 5.60
N VAL A 165 -6.52 13.33 5.42
CA VAL A 165 -6.27 12.74 4.09
C VAL A 165 -7.54 12.09 3.55
N ARG A 166 -7.90 12.44 2.31
CA ARG A 166 -9.06 11.94 1.59
C ARG A 166 -8.62 11.28 0.27
N ARG A 167 -9.59 10.70 -0.43
CA ARG A 167 -9.37 10.01 -1.71
C ARG A 167 -8.60 10.87 -2.71
N ASP A 168 -9.03 12.12 -2.91
CA ASP A 168 -8.44 13.00 -3.91
C ASP A 168 -7.00 13.36 -3.55
N ASP A 169 -6.71 13.56 -2.25
CA ASP A 169 -5.34 13.80 -1.76
C ASP A 169 -4.45 12.58 -2.04
N TYR A 170 -4.97 11.37 -1.82
CA TYR A 170 -4.25 10.13 -2.08
C TYR A 170 -3.88 9.99 -3.57
N LEU A 171 -4.84 10.21 -4.48
CA LEU A 171 -4.61 10.12 -5.93
C LEU A 171 -3.63 11.20 -6.40
N ALA A 172 -3.84 12.44 -5.98
CA ALA A 172 -2.94 13.55 -6.29
C ALA A 172 -1.51 13.30 -5.75
N ALA A 173 -1.38 12.66 -4.59
CA ALA A 173 -0.08 12.28 -4.03
C ALA A 173 0.66 11.26 -4.91
N GLN A 174 -0.04 10.25 -5.42
CA GLN A 174 0.58 9.27 -6.33
C GLN A 174 1.07 9.94 -7.60
N ASP A 175 0.25 10.80 -8.22
CA ASP A 175 0.61 11.53 -9.45
C ASP A 175 1.80 12.45 -9.22
N ALA A 176 1.80 13.25 -8.15
CA ALA A 176 2.90 14.14 -7.81
C ALA A 176 4.22 13.40 -7.57
N LEU A 177 4.15 12.22 -6.91
CA LEU A 177 5.31 11.40 -6.64
C LEU A 177 5.86 10.73 -7.90
N MET A 178 5.01 10.30 -8.84
CA MET A 178 5.45 9.79 -10.14
C MET A 178 6.19 10.86 -10.94
N GLU A 179 5.74 12.11 -10.88
CA GLU A 179 6.35 13.23 -11.60
C GLU A 179 7.65 13.71 -10.95
N SER A 180 7.66 13.89 -9.62
CA SER A 180 8.69 14.67 -8.93
C SER A 180 9.42 13.93 -7.79
N GLY A 181 9.05 12.69 -7.47
CA GLY A 181 9.71 11.90 -6.42
C GLY A 181 9.82 12.66 -5.07
N TYR A 182 11.02 12.77 -4.53
CA TYR A 182 11.27 13.48 -3.26
C TYR A 182 11.12 15.01 -3.34
N GLU A 183 10.99 15.61 -4.51
CA GLU A 183 10.73 17.04 -4.70
C GLU A 183 9.22 17.37 -4.64
N ALA A 184 8.36 16.36 -4.57
CA ALA A 184 6.91 16.52 -4.59
C ALA A 184 6.38 17.13 -3.28
N GLU A 185 5.23 17.81 -3.38
CA GLU A 185 4.36 18.11 -2.25
C GLU A 185 3.23 17.10 -2.17
N VAL A 186 3.02 16.54 -0.98
CA VAL A 186 2.01 15.52 -0.69
C VAL A 186 1.24 15.91 0.56
N PHE A 187 -0.08 15.93 0.48
CA PHE A 187 -0.96 16.32 1.60
C PHE A 187 -0.64 17.75 2.13
N GLY A 188 -0.30 18.68 1.21
CA GLY A 188 0.05 20.06 1.53
C GLY A 188 1.40 20.24 2.25
N ARG A 189 2.33 19.29 2.09
CA ARG A 189 3.66 19.31 2.73
C ARG A 189 4.71 18.74 1.77
N PRO A 190 5.98 19.17 1.87
CA PRO A 190 7.07 18.48 1.19
C PRO A 190 7.12 17.01 1.60
N VAL A 191 7.11 16.09 0.63
CA VAL A 191 7.13 14.65 0.91
C VAL A 191 8.40 14.24 1.67
N ALA A 192 9.50 14.93 1.43
CA ALA A 192 10.76 14.70 2.15
C ALA A 192 10.59 14.84 3.67
N GLU A 193 9.87 15.87 4.13
CA GLU A 193 9.55 16.07 5.56
C GLU A 193 8.61 15.00 6.10
N LEU A 194 7.62 14.57 5.30
CA LEU A 194 6.71 13.49 5.69
C LEU A 194 7.47 12.17 5.86
N CYS A 195 8.36 11.84 4.93
CA CYS A 195 9.19 10.63 5.02
C CYS A 195 10.13 10.66 6.25
N ASP A 196 10.75 11.80 6.56
CA ASP A 196 11.56 11.97 7.79
C ASP A 196 10.71 11.71 9.05
N ARG A 197 9.50 12.26 9.10
CA ARG A 197 8.60 12.06 10.24
C ARG A 197 8.13 10.62 10.35
N ILE A 198 7.83 9.96 9.24
CA ILE A 198 7.44 8.54 9.20
C ILE A 198 8.58 7.67 9.75
N VAL A 199 9.81 7.88 9.27
CA VAL A 199 11.00 7.15 9.76
C VAL A 199 11.23 7.39 11.24
N LYS A 200 11.07 8.66 11.71
CA LYS A 200 11.21 8.99 13.12
C LYS A 200 10.14 8.28 13.98
N ILE A 201 8.87 8.32 13.58
CA ILE A 201 7.79 7.64 14.30
C ILE A 201 8.05 6.14 14.37
N ALA A 202 8.50 5.54 13.27
CA ALA A 202 8.84 4.12 13.25
C ALA A 202 9.99 3.80 14.21
N ARG A 203 11.06 4.61 14.22
CA ARG A 203 12.21 4.44 15.11
C ARG A 203 11.79 4.54 16.57
N ASP A 204 10.99 5.54 16.93
CA ASP A 204 10.48 5.73 18.29
C ASP A 204 9.57 4.58 18.74
N GLY A 205 8.94 3.86 17.81
CA GLY A 205 8.08 2.70 18.06
C GLY A 205 8.80 1.35 18.12
N LEU A 206 10.11 1.32 17.82
CA LEU A 206 10.94 0.11 17.89
C LEU A 206 11.68 0.02 19.23
N ALA A 207 11.98 -1.19 19.68
CA ALA A 207 12.92 -1.39 20.77
C ALA A 207 14.35 -0.97 20.35
N ASP A 208 15.18 -0.56 21.31
CA ASP A 208 16.53 -0.03 21.02
C ASP A 208 17.37 -0.98 20.16
N GLU A 209 17.32 -2.26 20.43
CA GLU A 209 18.03 -3.31 19.69
C GLU A 209 17.51 -3.54 18.27
N GLU A 210 16.32 -3.04 17.95
CA GLU A 210 15.69 -3.20 16.63
C GLU A 210 15.90 -1.98 15.73
N GLN A 211 16.22 -0.81 16.29
CA GLN A 211 16.35 0.43 15.54
C GLN A 211 17.40 0.35 14.43
N GLY A 212 18.48 -0.42 14.65
CA GLY A 212 19.51 -0.65 13.65
C GLY A 212 19.02 -1.31 12.36
N PHE A 213 17.93 -2.08 12.40
CA PHE A 213 17.35 -2.68 11.20
C PHE A 213 16.71 -1.66 10.26
N LEU A 214 16.31 -0.49 10.76
CA LEU A 214 15.71 0.57 9.98
C LEU A 214 16.74 1.37 9.15
N GLU A 215 18.01 1.35 9.53
CA GLU A 215 19.04 2.24 8.99
C GLU A 215 19.18 2.21 7.45
N PRO A 216 19.14 1.05 6.75
CA PRO A 216 19.28 1.06 5.29
C PRO A 216 18.22 1.92 4.60
N LEU A 217 16.97 1.86 5.06
CA LEU A 217 15.87 2.67 4.50
C LEU A 217 15.95 4.13 4.98
N ALA A 218 16.30 4.35 6.25
CA ALA A 218 16.49 5.68 6.82
C ALA A 218 17.59 6.48 6.09
N ASP A 219 18.69 5.81 5.68
CA ASP A 219 19.76 6.44 4.88
C ASP A 219 19.26 6.90 3.51
N LEU A 220 18.47 6.06 2.80
CA LEU A 220 17.88 6.47 1.52
C LEU A 220 16.98 7.69 1.69
N VAL A 221 16.11 7.67 2.70
CA VAL A 221 15.22 8.79 3.01
C VAL A 221 16.02 10.06 3.33
N ALA A 222 17.05 9.99 4.18
CA ALA A 222 17.90 11.14 4.52
C ALA A 222 18.62 11.73 3.31
N ARG A 223 19.02 10.88 2.35
CA ARG A 223 19.68 11.27 1.10
C ARG A 223 18.72 11.70 0.00
N ARG A 224 17.41 11.56 0.19
CA ARG A 224 16.37 11.86 -0.81
C ARG A 224 16.58 11.09 -2.12
N VAL A 225 16.88 9.81 -2.00
CA VAL A 225 17.11 8.91 -3.14
C VAL A 225 16.37 7.61 -2.95
N THR A 226 15.98 6.98 -4.05
CA THR A 226 15.42 5.64 -4.10
C THR A 226 16.48 4.62 -4.52
N LEU A 227 16.18 3.34 -4.41
CA LEU A 227 17.05 2.30 -4.96
C LEU A 227 17.14 2.39 -6.50
N ALA A 228 16.05 2.77 -7.15
CA ALA A 228 16.01 3.00 -8.58
C ALA A 228 16.96 4.15 -8.99
N ASP A 229 16.96 5.26 -8.25
CA ASP A 229 17.90 6.39 -8.49
C ASP A 229 19.37 5.97 -8.36
N LEU A 230 19.66 5.11 -7.39
CA LEU A 230 21.03 4.60 -7.19
C LEU A 230 21.47 3.68 -8.35
N ALA A 231 20.58 2.84 -8.84
CA ALA A 231 20.85 1.96 -9.97
C ALA A 231 21.13 2.78 -11.25
N GLU A 232 20.31 3.80 -11.54
CA GLU A 232 20.51 4.69 -12.71
C GLU A 232 21.85 5.45 -12.66
N ARG A 233 22.25 5.90 -11.47
CA ARG A 233 23.56 6.59 -11.29
C ARG A 233 24.73 5.64 -11.51
N SER A 234 24.58 4.38 -11.11
CA SER A 234 25.61 3.35 -11.30
C SER A 234 25.80 2.96 -12.76
N GLU A 235 24.75 2.98 -13.58
CA GLU A 235 24.84 2.67 -15.02
C GLU A 235 25.45 3.82 -15.84
N ARG A 236 25.43 5.05 -15.31
CA ARG A 236 25.99 6.24 -15.97
C ARG A 236 27.44 6.54 -15.60
N ALA A 237 28.00 5.85 -14.62
CA ALA A 237 29.37 6.01 -14.12
C ALA A 237 30.33 5.01 -14.78
#